data_cc6dbab3277433cb286bee03900699d8
#
_entry.id   cc6dbab3277433cb286bee03900699d8
#
_cell.length_a   1.000
_cell.length_b   1.000
_cell.length_c   1.000
_cell.angle_alpha   90.00
_cell.angle_beta   90.00
_cell.angle_gamma   90.00
#
_symmetry.space_group_name_H-M   'P 1'
#
loop_
_entity.id
_entity.type
_entity.pdbx_description
1 polymer ?
#
loop_
_entity_poly.entity_id
_entity_poly.type
_entity_poly.pdbx_seq_one_letter_code
_entity_poly.pdbx_strand_id
1 'polypeptide(L)'
;YGDLGEKEQMKKIMEDLIKSKTGNPSKRVEYANSYYKELEDPETALNILEDMRSQFVQMEGMVKVRGFGKKSITKASWNRWQKAYPEVVSSLVYIYRKNDQLMDAELVLSDWVDRNPSDKNAQKILEEIRSGG
;
A
#
# COMPACT_ATOMS: atom_id res chain seq x y z
N TYR A 1 6.65 23.66 -19.85
CA TYR A 1 6.45 24.42 -18.62
C TYR A 1 5.17 24.04 -17.89
N GLY A 2 4.06 23.80 -18.62
CA GLY A 2 2.81 23.40 -18.02
C GLY A 2 2.89 22.07 -17.28
N ASP A 3 3.63 21.12 -17.83
CA ASP A 3 3.76 19.78 -17.24
C ASP A 3 4.45 19.81 -15.88
N LEU A 4 5.49 20.63 -15.73
CA LEU A 4 6.18 20.76 -14.45
C LEU A 4 5.28 21.42 -13.39
N GLY A 5 4.54 22.46 -13.79
CA GLY A 5 3.60 23.12 -12.89
C GLY A 5 2.46 22.19 -12.46
N GLU A 6 1.93 21.41 -13.39
CA GLU A 6 0.86 20.44 -13.10
C GLU A 6 1.35 19.35 -12.16
N LYS A 7 2.55 18.82 -12.38
CA LYS A 7 3.12 17.78 -11.52
C LYS A 7 3.37 18.31 -10.11
N GLU A 8 3.85 19.54 -9.98
CA GLU A 8 4.07 20.17 -8.68
C GLU A 8 2.76 20.38 -7.92
N GLN A 9 1.71 20.85 -8.61
CA GLN A 9 0.39 20.99 -8.01
C GLN A 9 -0.18 19.66 -7.58
N MET A 10 -0.04 18.64 -8.42
CA MET A 10 -0.51 17.28 -8.13
C MET A 10 0.18 16.73 -6.87
N LYS A 11 1.51 16.87 -6.78
CA LYS A 11 2.26 16.47 -5.59
C LYS A 11 1.76 17.15 -4.33
N LYS A 12 1.53 18.45 -4.40
CA LYS A 12 1.08 19.24 -3.26
C LYS A 12 -0.30 18.78 -2.79
N ILE A 13 -1.23 18.58 -3.72
CA ILE A 13 -2.58 18.12 -3.41
C ILE A 13 -2.52 16.73 -2.77
N MET A 14 -1.72 15.82 -3.31
CA MET A 14 -1.57 14.47 -2.77
C MET A 14 -0.97 14.48 -1.37
N GLU A 15 0.07 15.29 -1.15
CA GLU A 15 0.69 15.43 0.16
C GLU A 15 -0.29 15.95 1.20
N ASP A 16 -1.08 16.95 0.85
CA ASP A 16 -2.09 17.50 1.75
C ASP A 16 -3.16 16.47 2.12
N LEU A 17 -3.61 15.68 1.15
CA LEU A 17 -4.59 14.63 1.37
C LEU A 17 -4.04 13.50 2.23
N ILE A 18 -2.78 13.15 2.05
CA ILE A 18 -2.13 12.12 2.86
C ILE A 18 -1.94 12.60 4.29
N LYS A 19 -1.53 13.84 4.48
CA LYS A 19 -1.32 14.43 5.80
C LYS A 19 -2.62 14.58 6.59
N SER A 20 -3.73 14.79 5.93
CA SER A 20 -5.03 14.97 6.59
C SER A 20 -5.52 13.72 7.33
N LYS A 21 -4.98 12.55 7.00
CA LYS A 21 -5.33 11.24 7.57
C LYS A 21 -6.83 10.88 7.49
N THR A 22 -7.62 11.70 6.83
CA THR A 22 -9.07 11.50 6.71
C THR A 22 -9.46 10.81 5.40
N GLY A 23 -8.50 10.56 4.52
CA GLY A 23 -8.75 10.00 3.22
C GLY A 23 -9.10 8.51 3.26
N ASN A 24 -9.92 8.09 2.28
CA ASN A 24 -10.20 6.68 2.04
C ASN A 24 -8.87 5.98 1.66
N PRO A 25 -8.53 4.82 2.27
CA PRO A 25 -7.30 4.10 1.93
C PRO A 25 -7.17 3.80 0.44
N SER A 26 -8.27 3.47 -0.24
CA SER A 26 -8.24 3.21 -1.69
C SER A 26 -7.77 4.42 -2.48
N LYS A 27 -8.13 5.62 -2.04
CA LYS A 27 -7.65 6.87 -2.66
C LYS A 27 -6.15 7.04 -2.50
N ARG A 28 -5.61 6.69 -1.33
CA ARG A 28 -4.17 6.76 -1.10
C ARG A 28 -3.40 5.82 -2.03
N VAL A 29 -3.94 4.64 -2.27
CA VAL A 29 -3.33 3.69 -3.22
C VAL A 29 -3.33 4.30 -4.63
N GLU A 30 -4.44 4.93 -5.04
CA GLU A 30 -4.51 5.61 -6.33
C GLU A 30 -3.44 6.69 -6.45
N TYR A 31 -3.25 7.50 -5.41
CA TYR A 31 -2.21 8.54 -5.40
C TYR A 31 -0.81 7.95 -5.47
N ALA A 32 -0.55 6.87 -4.74
CA ALA A 32 0.74 6.20 -4.79
C ALA A 32 1.04 5.69 -6.21
N ASN A 33 0.06 5.09 -6.86
CA ASN A 33 0.21 4.62 -8.23
C ASN A 33 0.40 5.77 -9.21
N SER A 34 -0.24 6.92 -8.97
CA SER A 34 -0.03 8.12 -9.79
C SER A 34 1.39 8.66 -9.63
N TYR A 35 1.94 8.67 -8.42
CA TYR A 35 3.34 9.04 -8.21
C TYR A 35 4.26 8.15 -9.02
N TYR A 36 3.98 6.87 -9.04
CA TYR A 36 4.82 5.93 -9.78
C TYR A 36 4.69 6.12 -11.30
N LYS A 37 3.45 6.14 -11.81
CA LYS A 37 3.20 6.11 -13.25
C LYS A 37 3.33 7.47 -13.92
N GLU A 38 2.80 8.52 -13.30
CA GLU A 38 2.71 9.84 -13.91
C GLU A 38 3.86 10.75 -13.51
N LEU A 39 4.31 10.67 -12.26
CA LEU A 39 5.39 11.50 -11.75
C LEU A 39 6.75 10.82 -11.80
N GLU A 40 6.78 9.56 -12.20
CA GLU A 40 8.02 8.77 -12.29
C GLU A 40 8.81 8.78 -10.99
N ASP A 41 8.10 8.72 -9.86
CA ASP A 41 8.69 8.79 -8.52
C ASP A 41 8.34 7.51 -7.74
N PRO A 42 9.08 6.41 -7.99
CA PRO A 42 8.81 5.15 -7.29
C PRO A 42 9.10 5.23 -5.80
N GLU A 43 10.07 6.02 -5.39
CA GLU A 43 10.46 6.14 -3.99
C GLU A 43 9.32 6.72 -3.14
N THR A 44 8.71 7.81 -3.60
CA THR A 44 7.56 8.40 -2.90
C THR A 44 6.38 7.44 -2.88
N ALA A 45 6.11 6.78 -4.02
CA ALA A 45 5.04 5.79 -4.09
C ALA A 45 5.25 4.66 -3.09
N LEU A 46 6.47 4.14 -3.00
CA LEU A 46 6.80 3.09 -2.04
C LEU A 46 6.65 3.56 -0.60
N ASN A 47 7.06 4.78 -0.30
CA ASN A 47 6.92 5.35 1.04
C ASN A 47 5.46 5.45 1.46
N ILE A 48 4.57 5.88 0.56
CA ILE A 48 3.14 5.97 0.82
C ILE A 48 2.57 4.57 1.10
N LEU A 49 2.89 3.60 0.25
CA LEU A 49 2.36 2.25 0.35
C LEU A 49 2.90 1.52 1.58
N GLU A 50 4.18 1.69 1.91
CA GLU A 50 4.78 1.08 3.11
C GLU A 50 4.20 1.69 4.38
N ASP A 51 3.94 2.99 4.39
CA ASP A 51 3.26 3.63 5.51
C ASP A 51 1.86 3.05 5.70
N MET A 52 1.12 2.84 4.62
CA MET A 52 -0.20 2.23 4.66
C MET A 52 -0.14 0.79 5.19
N ARG A 53 0.87 0.03 4.75
CA ARG A 53 1.07 -1.34 5.23
C ARG A 53 1.31 -1.36 6.74
N SER A 54 2.15 -0.45 7.21
CA SER A 54 2.44 -0.30 8.64
C SER A 54 1.18 0.08 9.42
N GLN A 55 0.40 1.03 8.92
CA GLN A 55 -0.86 1.44 9.55
C GLN A 55 -1.85 0.29 9.63
N PHE A 56 -1.97 -0.50 8.58
CA PHE A 56 -2.86 -1.67 8.57
C PHE A 56 -2.48 -2.68 9.65
N VAL A 57 -1.19 -2.99 9.78
CA VAL A 57 -0.69 -3.93 10.79
C VAL A 57 -0.98 -3.41 12.20
N GLN A 58 -0.79 -2.11 12.44
CA GLN A 58 -1.10 -1.50 13.72
C GLN A 58 -2.60 -1.56 14.03
N MET A 59 -3.44 -1.27 13.04
CA MET A 59 -4.90 -1.36 13.19
C MET A 59 -5.33 -2.79 13.51
N GLU A 60 -4.77 -3.75 12.83
CA GLU A 60 -5.06 -5.17 13.07
C GLU A 60 -4.75 -5.55 14.52
N GLY A 61 -3.60 -5.14 15.02
CA GLY A 61 -3.21 -5.38 16.41
C GLY A 61 -4.18 -4.74 17.40
N MET A 62 -4.59 -3.51 17.14
CA MET A 62 -5.55 -2.80 17.99
C MET A 62 -6.93 -3.46 17.99
N VAL A 63 -7.39 -3.90 16.83
CA VAL A 63 -8.68 -4.60 16.71
C VAL A 63 -8.66 -5.92 17.48
N LYS A 64 -7.56 -6.66 17.40
CA LYS A 64 -7.43 -7.94 18.12
C LYS A 64 -7.40 -7.76 19.63
N VAL A 65 -6.80 -6.68 20.13
CA VAL A 65 -6.63 -6.44 21.56
C VAL A 65 -7.83 -5.70 22.16
N ARG A 66 -8.32 -4.64 21.49
CA ARG A 66 -9.33 -3.74 22.03
C ARG A 66 -10.71 -3.85 21.38
N GLY A 67 -10.80 -4.53 20.23
CA GLY A 67 -12.02 -4.59 19.46
C GLY A 67 -12.37 -3.25 18.82
N PHE A 68 -13.64 -3.05 18.49
CA PHE A 68 -14.13 -1.84 17.84
C PHE A 68 -14.76 -0.90 18.87
N GLY A 69 -14.67 0.43 18.63
CA GLY A 69 -15.26 1.42 19.52
C GLY A 69 -15.15 2.84 18.98
N LYS A 70 -15.84 3.78 19.63
CA LYS A 70 -15.88 5.20 19.23
C LYS A 70 -14.53 5.89 19.38
N LYS A 71 -13.73 5.50 20.38
CA LYS A 71 -12.41 6.06 20.65
C LYS A 71 -11.28 5.22 20.07
N SER A 72 -11.60 4.12 19.40
CA SER A 72 -10.65 3.26 18.74
C SER A 72 -11.04 3.11 17.27
N ILE A 73 -10.69 1.98 16.67
CA ILE A 73 -10.97 1.75 15.25
C ILE A 73 -12.44 1.39 15.08
N THR A 74 -13.14 2.10 14.21
CA THR A 74 -14.53 1.76 13.87
C THR A 74 -14.55 0.58 12.90
N LYS A 75 -15.64 -0.17 12.95
CA LYS A 75 -15.86 -1.30 12.05
C LYS A 75 -15.85 -0.87 10.58
N ALA A 76 -16.44 0.30 10.29
CA ALA A 76 -16.47 0.86 8.93
C ALA A 76 -15.06 1.18 8.43
N SER A 77 -14.22 1.79 9.27
CA SER A 77 -12.84 2.10 8.91
C SER A 77 -12.02 0.84 8.68
N TRP A 78 -12.15 -0.14 9.56
CA TRP A 78 -11.47 -1.42 9.43
C TRP A 78 -11.85 -2.13 8.12
N ASN A 79 -13.14 -2.13 7.78
CA ASN A 79 -13.61 -2.74 6.54
C ASN A 79 -13.02 -2.06 5.30
N ARG A 80 -12.89 -0.73 5.32
CA ARG A 80 -12.27 0.01 4.21
C ARG A 80 -10.80 -0.36 4.06
N TRP A 81 -10.08 -0.48 5.16
CA TRP A 81 -8.68 -0.87 5.14
C TRP A 81 -8.49 -2.31 4.66
N GLN A 82 -9.33 -3.23 5.11
CA GLN A 82 -9.29 -4.62 4.64
C GLN A 82 -9.55 -4.72 3.14
N LYS A 83 -10.44 -3.87 2.63
CA LYS A 83 -10.74 -3.83 1.19
C LYS A 83 -9.59 -3.24 0.38
N ALA A 84 -8.90 -2.25 0.92
CA ALA A 84 -7.80 -1.57 0.23
C ALA A 84 -6.47 -2.32 0.34
N TYR A 85 -6.28 -3.12 1.37
CA TYR A 85 -5.00 -3.75 1.64
C TYR A 85 -4.48 -4.66 0.52
N PRO A 86 -5.31 -5.48 -0.16
CA PRO A 86 -4.82 -6.27 -1.30
C PRO A 86 -4.22 -5.38 -2.40
N GLU A 87 -4.78 -4.20 -2.63
CA GLU A 87 -4.26 -3.25 -3.61
C GLU A 87 -2.92 -2.68 -3.17
N VAL A 88 -2.75 -2.42 -1.87
CA VAL A 88 -1.47 -1.97 -1.31
C VAL A 88 -0.39 -3.01 -1.56
N VAL A 89 -0.68 -4.27 -1.27
CA VAL A 89 0.26 -5.38 -1.47
C VAL A 89 0.60 -5.55 -2.94
N SER A 90 -0.40 -5.57 -3.81
CA SER A 90 -0.19 -5.70 -5.26
C SER A 90 0.69 -4.58 -5.81
N SER A 91 0.41 -3.34 -5.40
CA SER A 91 1.17 -2.17 -5.85
C SER A 91 2.61 -2.22 -5.36
N LEU A 92 2.83 -2.58 -4.09
CA LEU A 92 4.17 -2.72 -3.53
C LEU A 92 4.98 -3.78 -4.27
N VAL A 93 4.41 -4.96 -4.46
CA VAL A 93 5.09 -6.05 -5.15
C VAL A 93 5.44 -5.65 -6.59
N TYR A 94 4.49 -5.01 -7.28
CA TYR A 94 4.71 -4.56 -8.65
C TYR A 94 5.86 -3.56 -8.74
N ILE A 95 5.84 -2.53 -7.89
CA ILE A 95 6.86 -1.47 -7.92
C ILE A 95 8.23 -2.03 -7.51
N TYR A 96 8.29 -2.83 -6.46
CA TYR A 96 9.53 -3.45 -6.01
C TYR A 96 10.15 -4.32 -7.10
N ARG A 97 9.34 -5.13 -7.79
CA ARG A 97 9.84 -5.98 -8.87
C ARG A 97 10.37 -5.15 -10.04
N LYS A 98 9.68 -4.06 -10.39
CA LYS A 98 10.12 -3.16 -11.47
C LYS A 98 11.40 -2.42 -11.14
N ASN A 99 11.65 -2.18 -9.86
CA ASN A 99 12.86 -1.49 -9.40
C ASN A 99 13.96 -2.47 -8.97
N ASP A 100 13.81 -3.75 -9.29
CA ASP A 100 14.80 -4.79 -8.97
C ASP A 100 15.02 -4.98 -7.47
N GLN A 101 14.02 -4.65 -6.68
CA GLN A 101 14.03 -4.82 -5.21
C GLN A 101 13.30 -6.11 -4.84
N LEU A 102 13.84 -7.24 -5.27
CA LEU A 102 13.18 -8.53 -5.12
C LEU A 102 13.04 -9.00 -3.67
N MET A 103 13.99 -8.65 -2.81
CA MET A 103 13.91 -9.00 -1.39
C MET A 103 12.75 -8.30 -0.70
N ASP A 104 12.54 -7.02 -1.03
CA ASP A 104 11.42 -6.26 -0.49
C ASP A 104 10.08 -6.80 -0.99
N ALA A 105 10.01 -7.15 -2.27
CA ALA A 105 8.83 -7.77 -2.85
C ALA A 105 8.52 -9.11 -2.16
N GLU A 106 9.54 -9.92 -1.90
CA GLU A 106 9.39 -11.20 -1.22
C GLU A 106 8.83 -11.02 0.19
N LEU A 107 9.35 -10.06 0.95
CA LEU A 107 8.88 -9.80 2.32
C LEU A 107 7.40 -9.43 2.35
N VAL A 108 6.98 -8.52 1.47
CA VAL A 108 5.59 -8.07 1.41
C VAL A 108 4.68 -9.24 1.02
N LEU A 109 5.06 -9.99 0.01
CA LEU A 109 4.23 -11.07 -0.51
C LEU A 109 4.18 -12.28 0.42
N SER A 110 5.30 -12.56 1.10
CA SER A 110 5.36 -13.62 2.11
C SER A 110 4.39 -13.34 3.26
N ASP A 111 4.35 -12.10 3.74
CA ASP A 111 3.39 -11.69 4.77
C ASP A 111 1.94 -11.86 4.28
N TRP A 112 1.68 -11.47 3.04
CA TRP A 112 0.34 -11.63 2.45
C TRP A 112 -0.07 -13.10 2.37
N VAL A 113 0.82 -13.97 1.92
CA VAL A 113 0.54 -15.41 1.81
C VAL A 113 0.29 -16.03 3.19
N ASP A 114 1.06 -15.61 4.21
CA ASP A 114 0.85 -16.07 5.59
C ASP A 114 -0.55 -15.71 6.09
N ARG A 115 -1.06 -14.54 5.72
CA ARG A 115 -2.40 -14.08 6.09
C ARG A 115 -3.49 -14.70 5.22
N ASN A 116 -3.16 -15.07 3.99
CA ASN A 116 -4.09 -15.60 3.00
C ASN A 116 -3.51 -16.83 2.32
N PRO A 117 -3.39 -17.96 3.07
CA PRO A 117 -2.73 -19.16 2.55
C PRO A 117 -3.48 -19.81 1.39
N SER A 118 -4.74 -19.44 1.17
CA SER A 118 -5.51 -19.97 0.04
C SER A 118 -5.32 -19.21 -1.27
N ASP A 119 -4.57 -18.10 -1.24
CA ASP A 119 -4.29 -17.32 -2.44
C ASP A 119 -3.16 -17.97 -3.26
N LYS A 120 -3.56 -18.84 -4.17
CA LYS A 120 -2.62 -19.61 -4.98
C LYS A 120 -1.85 -18.74 -5.96
N ASN A 121 -2.46 -17.65 -6.44
CA ASN A 121 -1.81 -16.73 -7.36
C ASN A 121 -0.65 -16.02 -6.67
N ALA A 122 -0.88 -15.55 -5.44
CA ALA A 122 0.18 -14.92 -4.64
C ALA A 122 1.31 -15.90 -4.34
N GLN A 123 0.99 -17.16 -4.01
CA GLN A 123 1.99 -18.20 -3.77
C GLN A 123 2.86 -18.42 -5.00
N LYS A 124 2.25 -18.44 -6.18
CA LYS A 124 2.95 -18.63 -7.44
C LYS A 124 3.93 -17.48 -7.72
N ILE A 125 3.48 -16.24 -7.51
CA ILE A 125 4.33 -15.07 -7.69
C ILE A 125 5.50 -15.10 -6.69
N LEU A 126 5.23 -15.50 -5.45
CA LEU A 126 6.26 -15.62 -4.42
C LEU A 126 7.33 -16.63 -4.82
N GLU A 127 6.92 -17.77 -5.36
CA GLU A 127 7.86 -18.78 -5.87
C GLU A 127 8.70 -18.25 -7.02
N GLU A 128 8.10 -17.51 -7.93
CA GLU A 128 8.82 -16.88 -9.04
C GLU A 128 9.89 -15.92 -8.53
N ILE A 129 9.57 -15.12 -7.53
CA ILE A 129 10.51 -14.17 -6.91
C ILE A 129 11.67 -14.94 -6.26
N ARG A 130 11.37 -15.99 -5.52
CA ARG A 130 12.37 -16.81 -4.82
C ARG A 130 13.30 -17.55 -5.77
N SER A 131 12.84 -17.88 -6.97
CA SER A 131 13.67 -18.53 -7.99
C SER A 131 14.46 -17.54 -8.84
N GLY A 132 14.45 -16.26 -8.51
CA GLY A 132 15.28 -15.24 -9.14
C GLY A 132 14.63 -14.55 -10.34
N GLY A 133 13.34 -14.77 -10.51
CA GLY A 133 12.62 -14.17 -11.63
C GLY A 133 11.73 -12.97 -11.27
#